data_3bc750eacb2d8dc160d758a1638993d9
#
_entry.id   3bc750eacb2d8dc160d758a1638993d9
#
_cell.length_a   1.000
_cell.length_b   1.000
_cell.length_c   1.000
_cell.angle_alpha   90.00
_cell.angle_beta   90.00
_cell.angle_gamma   90.00
#
_symmetry.space_group_name_H-M   'P 1'
#
loop_
_entity.id
_entity.type
_entity.pdbx_description
1 polymer ?
#
loop_
_entity_poly.entity_id
_entity_poly.type
_entity_poly.pdbx_seq_one_letter_code
_entity_poly.pdbx_strand_id
1 'polypeptide(L)'
;KRQHLFQSIPSLWYAGNIADERFDKTKNYLGEWSKKHLYKNLTHYGNLVLLSDGEAHPLVCMEAFAAGLGVVVTEWGKANLDTSKEFITVIPEKHIGDIEFLEYEIVKNREYSIEHREEILDYAQKFDWINVIQKHYIPNVKMVLNEC
;
A
#
# COMPACT_ATOMS: atom_id res chain seq x y z
N LYS A 1 -9.90 10.19 2.11
CA LYS A 1 -8.55 9.81 1.57
C LYS A 1 -7.80 11.02 0.98
N ARG A 2 -7.84 12.13 1.51
CA ARG A 2 -7.05 13.39 1.31
C ARG A 2 -6.24 13.59 0.00
N GLN A 3 -6.54 12.89 -1.11
CA GLN A 3 -5.73 12.91 -2.34
C GLN A 3 -5.51 14.31 -2.89
N HIS A 4 -6.51 15.21 -2.78
CA HIS A 4 -6.42 16.59 -3.25
C HIS A 4 -5.28 17.39 -2.61
N LEU A 5 -4.84 17.03 -1.38
CA LEU A 5 -3.75 17.72 -0.68
C LEU A 5 -2.37 17.43 -1.29
N PHE A 6 -2.22 16.33 -2.00
CA PHE A 6 -0.93 15.81 -2.46
C PHE A 6 -0.75 15.88 -3.98
N GLN A 7 -1.68 16.52 -4.71
CA GLN A 7 -1.60 16.61 -6.17
C GLN A 7 -0.44 17.45 -6.70
N SER A 8 0.17 18.27 -5.85
CA SER A 8 1.37 19.04 -6.19
C SER A 8 2.65 18.18 -6.20
N ILE A 9 2.61 16.94 -5.67
CA ILE A 9 3.75 16.04 -5.66
C ILE A 9 3.93 15.46 -7.07
N PRO A 10 5.03 15.80 -7.79
CA PRO A 10 5.19 15.43 -9.21
C PRO A 10 5.32 13.93 -9.45
N SER A 11 5.87 13.20 -8.48
CA SER A 11 6.08 11.75 -8.58
C SER A 11 4.80 10.92 -8.39
N LEU A 12 3.69 11.52 -7.93
CA LEU A 12 2.44 10.82 -7.67
C LEU A 12 1.50 10.79 -8.88
N TRP A 13 0.98 9.60 -9.13
CA TRP A 13 -0.12 9.36 -10.07
C TRP A 13 -1.30 8.72 -9.34
N TYR A 14 -2.50 9.11 -9.71
CA TYR A 14 -3.73 8.71 -9.01
C TYR A 14 -4.59 7.83 -9.90
N ALA A 15 -5.00 6.67 -9.37
CA ALA A 15 -5.95 5.78 -10.02
C ALA A 15 -7.13 5.47 -9.08
N GLY A 16 -8.29 5.22 -9.64
CA GLY A 16 -9.48 4.83 -8.90
C GLY A 16 -10.57 5.91 -8.85
N ASN A 17 -11.66 5.56 -8.22
CA ASN A 17 -12.79 6.48 -8.08
C ASN A 17 -12.48 7.56 -7.04
N ILE A 18 -12.41 8.81 -7.48
CA ILE A 18 -12.17 9.98 -6.63
C ILE A 18 -13.42 10.85 -6.67
N ALA A 19 -14.16 10.83 -5.56
CA ALA A 19 -15.41 11.59 -5.41
C ALA A 19 -15.20 12.99 -4.82
N ASP A 20 -14.00 13.32 -4.34
CA ASP A 20 -13.70 14.64 -3.78
C ASP A 20 -13.61 15.68 -4.89
N GLU A 21 -14.53 16.64 -4.90
CA GLU A 21 -14.61 17.70 -5.93
C GLU A 21 -13.39 18.64 -5.93
N ARG A 22 -12.62 18.68 -4.83
CA ARG A 22 -11.38 19.47 -4.73
C ARG A 22 -10.23 18.83 -5.50
N PHE A 23 -10.36 17.56 -5.90
CA PHE A 23 -9.36 16.87 -6.68
C PHE A 23 -9.44 17.23 -8.15
N ASP A 24 -8.37 17.77 -8.70
CA ASP A 24 -8.28 18.16 -10.11
C ASP A 24 -7.96 16.95 -11.01
N LYS A 25 -9.00 16.37 -11.62
CA LYS A 25 -8.86 15.20 -12.50
C LYS A 25 -8.11 15.48 -13.82
N THR A 26 -7.72 16.73 -14.09
CA THR A 26 -6.90 17.07 -15.26
C THR A 26 -5.40 16.87 -15.02
N LYS A 27 -4.99 16.64 -13.78
CA LYS A 27 -3.59 16.50 -13.37
C LYS A 27 -3.33 15.10 -12.81
N ASN A 28 -2.28 14.45 -13.29
CA ASN A 28 -1.74 13.17 -12.79
C ASN A 28 -2.80 12.12 -12.39
N TYR A 29 -3.93 12.10 -13.08
CA TYR A 29 -5.04 11.17 -12.86
C TYR A 29 -5.14 10.16 -14.01
N LEU A 30 -5.06 8.88 -13.66
CA LEU A 30 -5.07 7.75 -14.59
C LEU A 30 -6.47 7.19 -14.87
N GLY A 31 -7.49 7.78 -14.23
CA GLY A 31 -8.86 7.31 -14.32
C GLY A 31 -9.20 6.20 -13.33
N GLU A 32 -10.42 5.71 -13.45
CA GLU A 32 -10.89 4.59 -12.65
C GLU A 32 -10.43 3.26 -13.26
N TRP A 33 -9.69 2.49 -12.48
CA TRP A 33 -9.18 1.20 -12.91
C TRP A 33 -10.07 0.04 -12.47
N SER A 34 -10.42 -0.83 -13.41
CA SER A 34 -10.96 -2.14 -13.07
C SER A 34 -9.90 -3.00 -12.37
N LYS A 35 -10.30 -3.99 -11.59
CA LYS A 35 -9.35 -4.96 -10.97
C LYS A 35 -8.42 -5.61 -12.01
N LYS A 36 -8.96 -5.98 -13.17
CA LYS A 36 -8.17 -6.56 -14.26
C LYS A 36 -7.10 -5.58 -14.76
N HIS A 37 -7.44 -4.29 -14.87
CA HIS A 37 -6.50 -3.27 -15.30
C HIS A 37 -5.43 -3.01 -14.24
N LEU A 38 -5.83 -2.95 -12.96
CA LEU A 38 -4.92 -2.82 -11.82
C LEU A 38 -3.88 -3.94 -11.83
N TYR A 39 -4.30 -5.20 -11.83
CA TYR A 39 -3.39 -6.35 -11.78
C TYR A 39 -2.43 -6.44 -12.97
N LYS A 40 -2.86 -5.94 -14.14
CA LYS A 40 -2.01 -5.94 -15.34
C LYS A 40 -0.92 -4.84 -15.31
N ASN A 41 -1.21 -3.72 -14.63
CA ASN A 41 -0.36 -2.53 -14.75
C ASN A 41 0.38 -2.16 -13.45
N LEU A 42 -0.03 -2.71 -12.30
CA LEU A 42 0.52 -2.31 -11.00
C LEU A 42 2.05 -2.54 -10.94
N THR A 43 2.55 -3.62 -11.53
CA THR A 43 3.98 -3.95 -11.60
C THR A 43 4.84 -2.94 -12.38
N HIS A 44 4.22 -2.03 -13.14
CA HIS A 44 4.95 -0.96 -13.84
C HIS A 44 5.34 0.21 -12.93
N TYR A 45 4.82 0.22 -11.71
CA TYR A 45 5.13 1.25 -10.71
C TYR A 45 6.18 0.74 -9.72
N GLY A 46 6.80 1.65 -8.99
CA GLY A 46 7.82 1.29 -8.01
C GLY A 46 7.27 1.16 -6.59
N ASN A 47 6.26 1.94 -6.22
CA ASN A 47 5.62 1.86 -4.91
C ASN A 47 4.15 2.31 -4.98
N LEU A 48 3.43 2.06 -3.88
CA LEU A 48 2.07 2.54 -3.64
C LEU A 48 2.09 3.58 -2.52
N VAL A 49 1.34 4.66 -2.68
CA VAL A 49 1.21 5.72 -1.68
C VAL A 49 -0.24 5.80 -1.18
N LEU A 50 -0.46 5.61 0.12
CA LEU A 50 -1.76 5.63 0.78
C LEU A 50 -1.73 6.59 1.98
N LEU A 51 -1.89 7.89 1.72
CA LEU A 51 -1.88 8.95 2.75
C LEU A 51 -3.29 9.24 3.30
N SER A 52 -4.02 8.19 3.67
CA SER A 52 -5.35 8.31 4.27
C SER A 52 -5.26 8.68 5.77
N ASP A 53 -6.33 9.21 6.28
CA ASP A 53 -6.53 9.58 7.69
C ASP A 53 -7.14 8.46 8.54
N GLY A 54 -7.25 7.26 7.99
CA GLY A 54 -7.67 6.05 8.69
C GLY A 54 -7.89 4.87 7.75
N GLU A 55 -7.32 3.73 8.11
CA GLU A 55 -7.55 2.44 7.46
C GLU A 55 -7.56 1.33 8.51
N ALA A 56 -8.58 0.50 8.49
CA ALA A 56 -8.66 -0.66 9.39
C ALA A 56 -7.79 -1.82 8.88
N HIS A 57 -7.82 -2.06 7.55
CA HIS A 57 -6.99 -3.05 6.88
C HIS A 57 -6.80 -2.64 5.41
N PRO A 58 -5.65 -2.08 5.05
CA PRO A 58 -5.44 -1.51 3.72
C PRO A 58 -5.18 -2.60 2.66
N LEU A 59 -6.25 -3.21 2.14
CA LEU A 59 -6.14 -4.27 1.11
C LEU A 59 -5.31 -3.86 -0.10
N VAL A 60 -5.35 -2.58 -0.48
CA VAL A 60 -4.53 -2.07 -1.58
C VAL A 60 -3.02 -2.19 -1.31
N CYS A 61 -2.60 -2.17 -0.04
CA CYS A 61 -1.20 -2.44 0.31
C CYS A 61 -0.85 -3.92 0.09
N MET A 62 -1.77 -4.85 0.36
CA MET A 62 -1.57 -6.27 0.06
C MET A 62 -1.47 -6.51 -1.45
N GLU A 63 -2.29 -5.83 -2.25
CA GLU A 63 -2.22 -5.84 -3.72
C GLU A 63 -0.88 -5.28 -4.22
N ALA A 64 -0.37 -4.22 -3.58
CA ALA A 64 0.94 -3.65 -3.88
C ALA A 64 2.08 -4.64 -3.58
N PHE A 65 2.10 -5.25 -2.40
CA PHE A 65 3.11 -6.27 -2.05
C PHE A 65 3.07 -7.46 -3.01
N ALA A 66 1.89 -7.93 -3.39
CA ALA A 66 1.73 -9.01 -4.37
C ALA A 66 2.24 -8.64 -5.77
N ALA A 67 2.38 -7.36 -6.07
CA ALA A 67 3.00 -6.84 -7.29
C ALA A 67 4.49 -6.48 -7.11
N GLY A 68 5.07 -6.73 -5.92
CA GLY A 68 6.45 -6.40 -5.59
C GLY A 68 6.70 -4.90 -5.39
N LEU A 69 5.68 -4.16 -4.93
CA LEU A 69 5.77 -2.74 -4.64
C LEU A 69 5.87 -2.51 -3.13
N GLY A 70 6.76 -1.62 -2.71
CA GLY A 70 6.74 -1.07 -1.37
C GLY A 70 5.56 -0.12 -1.17
N VAL A 71 5.34 0.31 0.07
CA VAL A 71 4.23 1.19 0.40
C VAL A 71 4.67 2.37 1.25
N VAL A 72 4.07 3.53 1.01
CA VAL A 72 4.15 4.71 1.86
C VAL A 72 2.77 4.96 2.45
N VAL A 73 2.66 4.90 3.77
CA VAL A 73 1.39 5.03 4.50
C VAL A 73 1.50 6.07 5.60
N THR A 74 0.38 6.55 6.12
CA THR A 74 0.34 7.38 7.33
C THR A 74 0.40 6.53 8.60
N GLU A 75 0.61 7.14 9.75
CA GLU A 75 0.47 6.49 11.07
C GLU A 75 -0.91 5.84 11.26
N TRP A 76 -1.95 6.42 10.67
CA TRP A 76 -3.33 5.91 10.71
C TRP A 76 -3.61 4.84 9.63
N GLY A 77 -2.74 4.74 8.63
CA GLY A 77 -2.86 3.77 7.54
C GLY A 77 -2.03 2.51 7.72
N LYS A 78 -1.21 2.41 8.77
CA LYS A 78 -0.25 1.32 8.98
C LYS A 78 -0.83 0.06 9.65
N ALA A 79 -2.12 0.04 9.96
CA ALA A 79 -2.73 -1.08 10.68
C ALA A 79 -2.44 -2.42 9.99
N ASN A 80 -1.99 -3.40 10.78
CA ASN A 80 -1.63 -4.76 10.33
C ASN A 80 -0.44 -4.84 9.35
N LEU A 81 0.36 -3.77 9.21
CA LEU A 81 1.60 -3.78 8.43
C LEU A 81 2.80 -3.99 9.38
N ASP A 82 3.78 -4.77 8.93
CA ASP A 82 5.06 -4.96 9.63
C ASP A 82 6.00 -3.79 9.32
N THR A 83 5.87 -2.72 10.10
CA THR A 83 6.63 -1.48 9.90
C THR A 83 8.14 -1.59 10.19
N SER A 84 8.64 -2.78 10.54
CA SER A 84 10.08 -3.05 10.62
C SER A 84 10.72 -3.24 9.23
N LYS A 85 9.91 -3.38 8.18
CA LYS A 85 10.35 -3.57 6.80
C LYS A 85 10.67 -2.24 6.13
N GLU A 86 11.84 -2.12 5.50
CA GLU A 86 12.31 -0.88 4.87
C GLU A 86 11.45 -0.45 3.67
N PHE A 87 10.80 -1.40 3.00
CA PHE A 87 9.83 -1.11 1.93
C PHE A 87 8.45 -0.64 2.44
N ILE A 88 8.28 -0.46 3.77
CA ILE A 88 7.07 0.10 4.39
C ILE A 88 7.46 1.40 5.09
N THR A 89 7.26 2.52 4.43
CA THR A 89 7.52 3.84 4.97
C THR A 89 6.28 4.38 5.67
N VAL A 90 6.42 4.78 6.93
CA VAL A 90 5.33 5.41 7.71
C VAL A 90 5.58 6.90 7.84
N ILE A 91 4.67 7.70 7.30
CA ILE A 91 4.70 9.17 7.39
C ILE A 91 4.05 9.61 8.71
N PRO A 92 4.79 10.30 9.60
CA PRO A 92 4.21 10.90 10.79
C PRO A 92 3.19 11.98 10.44
N GLU A 93 2.06 12.05 11.15
CA GLU A 93 0.98 13.00 10.84
C GLU A 93 1.43 14.47 10.86
N LYS A 94 2.39 14.81 11.71
CA LYS A 94 3.00 16.16 11.77
C LYS A 94 3.67 16.60 10.48
N HIS A 95 4.07 15.67 9.60
CA HIS A 95 4.73 15.94 8.32
C HIS A 95 3.79 15.81 7.11
N ILE A 96 2.50 15.54 7.33
CA ILE A 96 1.56 15.30 6.23
C ILE A 96 1.35 16.54 5.34
N GLY A 97 1.60 17.72 5.85
CA GLY A 97 1.55 18.99 5.10
C GLY A 97 2.88 19.41 4.47
N ASP A 98 3.96 18.70 4.73
CA ASP A 98 5.29 18.98 4.22
C ASP A 98 5.52 18.25 2.89
N ILE A 99 5.27 18.96 1.79
CA ILE A 99 5.32 18.38 0.44
C ILE A 99 6.75 17.92 0.06
N GLU A 100 7.77 18.64 0.46
CA GLU A 100 9.16 18.31 0.16
C GLU A 100 9.59 17.04 0.92
N PHE A 101 9.22 16.95 2.19
CA PHE A 101 9.45 15.76 2.99
C PHE A 101 8.71 14.53 2.41
N LEU A 102 7.44 14.70 2.03
CA LEU A 102 6.65 13.62 1.41
C LEU A 102 7.27 13.15 0.10
N GLU A 103 7.64 14.07 -0.79
CA GLU A 103 8.31 13.74 -2.07
C GLU A 103 9.59 12.93 -1.82
N TYR A 104 10.43 13.39 -0.88
CA TYR A 104 11.67 12.70 -0.52
C TYR A 104 11.42 11.26 -0.04
N GLU A 105 10.52 11.07 0.91
CA GLU A 105 10.21 9.74 1.46
C GLU A 105 9.55 8.81 0.42
N ILE A 106 8.71 9.35 -0.46
CA ILE A 106 8.08 8.60 -1.55
C ILE A 106 9.13 8.12 -2.55
N VAL A 107 10.05 9.00 -2.97
CA VAL A 107 11.11 8.66 -3.92
C VAL A 107 12.06 7.64 -3.31
N LYS A 108 12.50 7.85 -2.07
CA LYS A 108 13.37 6.93 -1.33
C LYS A 108 12.75 5.53 -1.21
N ASN A 109 11.49 5.44 -0.81
CA ASN A 109 10.77 4.17 -0.74
C ASN A 109 10.66 3.49 -2.11
N ARG A 110 10.39 4.26 -3.17
CA ARG A 110 10.31 3.75 -4.53
C ARG A 110 11.63 3.15 -5.00
N GLU A 111 12.74 3.83 -4.78
CA GLU A 111 14.07 3.36 -5.15
C GLU A 111 14.41 2.06 -4.43
N TYR A 112 14.25 2.01 -3.12
CA TYR A 112 14.41 0.79 -2.34
C TYR A 112 13.54 -0.35 -2.87
N SER A 113 12.27 -0.08 -3.13
CA SER A 113 11.31 -1.11 -3.58
C SER A 113 11.64 -1.68 -4.95
N ILE A 114 12.18 -0.88 -5.86
CA ILE A 114 12.61 -1.34 -7.18
C ILE A 114 13.80 -2.30 -7.05
N GLU A 115 14.75 -1.99 -6.18
CA GLU A 115 15.95 -2.80 -5.95
C GLU A 115 15.65 -4.10 -5.18
N HIS A 116 14.63 -4.09 -4.30
CA HIS A 116 14.31 -5.20 -3.39
C HIS A 116 12.96 -5.88 -3.71
N ARG A 117 12.57 -5.88 -4.98
CA ARG A 117 11.26 -6.39 -5.42
C ARG A 117 11.02 -7.85 -5.05
N GLU A 118 12.03 -8.69 -5.09
CA GLU A 118 11.94 -10.10 -4.70
C GLU A 118 11.66 -10.25 -3.20
N GLU A 119 12.30 -9.47 -2.33
CA GLU A 119 12.01 -9.46 -0.90
C GLU A 119 10.54 -9.10 -0.61
N ILE A 120 10.02 -8.12 -1.34
CA ILE A 120 8.62 -7.69 -1.20
C ILE A 120 7.66 -8.80 -1.65
N LEU A 121 7.96 -9.48 -2.74
CA LEU A 121 7.18 -10.62 -3.24
C LEU A 121 7.19 -11.78 -2.22
N ASP A 122 8.34 -12.07 -1.62
CA ASP A 122 8.45 -13.09 -0.56
C ASP A 122 7.63 -12.71 0.68
N TYR A 123 7.68 -11.44 1.06
CA TYR A 123 6.85 -10.92 2.16
C TYR A 123 5.35 -11.08 1.87
N ALA A 124 4.94 -10.85 0.63
CA ALA A 124 3.54 -10.98 0.19
C ALA A 124 2.99 -12.40 0.37
N GLN A 125 3.84 -13.45 0.32
CA GLN A 125 3.43 -14.84 0.53
C GLN A 125 2.77 -15.08 1.90
N LYS A 126 3.04 -14.23 2.90
CA LYS A 126 2.40 -14.31 4.21
C LYS A 126 0.89 -14.09 4.15
N PHE A 127 0.42 -13.35 3.15
CA PHE A 127 -0.98 -12.97 2.95
C PHE A 127 -1.70 -13.89 1.96
N ASP A 128 -0.99 -14.86 1.38
CA ASP A 128 -1.61 -15.86 0.52
C ASP A 128 -2.60 -16.72 1.31
N TRP A 129 -3.82 -16.88 0.78
CA TRP A 129 -4.91 -17.60 1.45
C TRP A 129 -4.54 -19.05 1.80
N ILE A 130 -3.79 -19.74 0.94
CA ILE A 130 -3.36 -21.11 1.20
C ILE A 130 -2.44 -21.14 2.41
N ASN A 131 -1.47 -20.23 2.48
CA ASN A 131 -0.56 -20.11 3.63
C ASN A 131 -1.32 -19.74 4.91
N VAL A 132 -2.24 -18.79 4.86
CA VAL A 132 -3.05 -18.37 6.02
C VAL A 132 -3.90 -19.54 6.52
N ILE A 133 -4.58 -20.26 5.64
CA ILE A 133 -5.43 -21.41 6.00
C ILE A 133 -4.58 -22.54 6.60
N GLN A 134 -3.49 -22.91 5.94
CA GLN A 134 -2.67 -24.04 6.37
C GLN A 134 -1.90 -23.76 7.67
N LYS A 135 -1.35 -22.56 7.82
CA LYS A 135 -0.46 -22.23 8.96
C LYS A 135 -1.21 -21.71 10.19
N HIS A 136 -2.38 -21.11 10.00
CA HIS A 136 -3.10 -20.46 11.09
C HIS A 136 -4.50 -21.04 11.31
N TYR A 137 -5.32 -21.16 10.27
CA TYR A 137 -6.71 -21.59 10.46
C TYR A 137 -6.83 -23.08 10.83
N ILE A 138 -6.26 -23.97 10.03
CA ILE A 138 -6.36 -25.42 10.26
C ILE A 138 -5.76 -25.84 11.63
N PRO A 139 -4.57 -25.38 12.05
CA PRO A 139 -4.04 -25.73 13.37
C PRO A 139 -4.94 -25.28 14.52
N ASN A 140 -5.48 -24.06 14.46
CA ASN A 140 -6.37 -23.55 15.49
C ASN A 140 -7.69 -24.33 15.58
N VAL A 141 -8.29 -24.70 14.44
CA VAL A 141 -9.49 -25.56 14.42
C VAL A 141 -9.20 -26.92 15.03
N LYS A 142 -8.06 -27.54 14.68
CA LYS A 142 -7.67 -28.85 15.25
C LYS A 142 -7.44 -28.77 16.76
N MET A 143 -6.83 -27.69 17.25
CA MET A 143 -6.63 -27.46 18.69
C MET A 143 -7.98 -27.43 19.43
N VAL A 144 -8.92 -26.63 18.96
CA VAL A 144 -10.27 -26.54 19.56
C VAL A 144 -11.02 -27.87 19.53
N LEU A 145 -10.91 -28.64 18.43
CA LEU A 145 -11.57 -29.95 18.32
C LEU A 145 -10.95 -31.04 19.22
N ASN A 146 -9.66 -30.91 19.55
CA ASN A 146 -8.98 -31.86 20.45
C ASN A 146 -9.17 -31.51 21.94
N GLU A 147 -9.69 -30.33 22.26
CA GLU A 147 -10.05 -29.88 23.62
C GLU A 147 -11.50 -30.22 24.00
N CYS A 148 -12.30 -30.74 23.06
CA CYS A 148 -13.66 -31.24 23.26
C CYS A 148 -13.67 -32.76 23.39
#